data_3b3b30c580941ac1a4bd94a144a80b8e
#
_entry.id   3b3b30c580941ac1a4bd94a144a80b8e
#
_cell.length_a   1.000
_cell.length_b   1.000
_cell.length_c   1.000
_cell.angle_alpha   90.00
_cell.angle_beta   90.00
_cell.angle_gamma   90.00
#
_symmetry.space_group_name_H-M   'P 1'
#
loop_
_entity.id
_entity.type
_entity.pdbx_description
1 polymer ?
#
loop_
_entity_poly.entity_id
_entity_poly.type
_entity_poly.pdbx_seq_one_letter_code
_entity_poly.pdbx_strand_id
1 'polypeptide(L)'
;VEILEGLRPRSAGDVTVLDFDPDRQKKQLKDRIGACLQATNLPDKITVREALDFFGSLYSKKANTNALLKRLQLEEKRDAGYATLSGGQKQRLALALALINDPQMLFLDEPTTGLDPQVRLEIRDLIEELRADKRTILMTTHYIEEAERLCDRVAIMDAGQIIAIGTPRELQERSATQSSIEVKLGQPLKDTNLPEWSESVRTLISEDHRVITVYSKRPARTLVEMVKWIDTNGFELDDVHLSRPTLEDVFIELTGKKLRD
;
A
#
# COMPACT_ATOMS: atom_id res chain seq x y z
N VAL A 1 -12.07 -0.22 -11.19
CA VAL A 1 -11.67 1.21 -11.15
C VAL A 1 -12.30 1.96 -12.31
N GLU A 2 -12.15 1.56 -13.58
CA GLU A 2 -12.63 2.24 -14.79
C GLU A 2 -14.11 2.70 -14.74
N ILE A 3 -14.99 1.94 -14.08
CA ILE A 3 -16.41 2.34 -13.90
C ILE A 3 -16.50 3.56 -12.98
N LEU A 4 -15.71 3.61 -11.91
CA LEU A 4 -15.68 4.73 -10.98
C LEU A 4 -15.14 6.01 -11.61
N GLU A 5 -14.22 5.87 -12.56
CA GLU A 5 -13.63 6.98 -13.34
C GLU A 5 -14.54 7.45 -14.50
N GLY A 6 -15.65 6.74 -14.75
CA GLY A 6 -16.52 7.00 -15.89
C GLY A 6 -15.90 6.67 -17.25
N LEU A 7 -14.88 5.82 -17.28
CA LEU A 7 -14.24 5.33 -18.52
C LEU A 7 -15.01 4.16 -19.12
N ARG A 8 -15.64 3.35 -18.28
CA ARG A 8 -16.42 2.18 -18.69
C ARG A 8 -17.84 2.25 -18.12
N PRO A 9 -18.89 1.95 -18.92
CA PRO A 9 -20.25 1.86 -18.40
C PRO A 9 -20.39 0.66 -17.47
N ARG A 10 -21.21 0.81 -16.42
CA ARG A 10 -21.58 -0.32 -15.56
C ARG A 10 -22.62 -1.21 -16.24
N SER A 11 -22.62 -2.51 -15.97
CA SER A 11 -23.62 -3.47 -16.44
C SER A 11 -24.86 -3.51 -15.54
N ALA A 12 -24.70 -3.23 -14.23
CA ALA A 12 -25.78 -3.22 -13.24
C ALA A 12 -25.35 -2.48 -11.97
N GLY A 13 -26.30 -2.24 -11.06
CA GLY A 13 -26.08 -1.61 -9.77
C GLY A 13 -25.96 -0.09 -9.83
N ASP A 14 -25.80 0.53 -8.65
CA ASP A 14 -25.66 1.96 -8.50
C ASP A 14 -24.26 2.33 -8.05
N VAL A 15 -23.71 3.41 -8.61
CA VAL A 15 -22.38 3.92 -8.31
C VAL A 15 -22.46 5.43 -8.15
N THR A 16 -21.86 5.94 -7.07
CA THR A 16 -21.72 7.37 -6.83
C THR A 16 -20.28 7.67 -6.44
N VAL A 17 -19.67 8.65 -7.10
CA VAL A 17 -18.33 9.15 -6.81
C VAL A 17 -18.41 10.67 -6.63
N LEU A 18 -18.03 11.21 -5.49
CA LEU A 18 -18.17 12.64 -5.16
C LEU A 18 -19.58 13.18 -5.45
N ASP A 19 -20.62 12.41 -5.12
CA ASP A 19 -22.05 12.71 -5.37
C ASP A 19 -22.46 12.72 -6.85
N PHE A 20 -21.59 12.27 -7.77
CA PHE A 20 -21.88 12.15 -9.18
C PHE A 20 -22.07 10.69 -9.61
N ASP A 21 -23.04 10.44 -10.51
CA ASP A 21 -23.15 9.17 -11.24
C ASP A 21 -22.12 9.18 -12.40
N PRO A 22 -21.13 8.25 -12.40
CA PRO A 22 -20.10 8.22 -13.42
C PRO A 22 -20.59 8.02 -14.85
N ASP A 23 -21.76 7.42 -15.05
CA ASP A 23 -22.32 7.22 -16.38
C ASP A 23 -23.12 8.44 -16.88
N ARG A 24 -23.82 9.11 -15.96
CA ARG A 24 -24.75 10.20 -16.31
C ARG A 24 -24.12 11.58 -16.23
N GLN A 25 -23.15 11.76 -15.34
CA GLN A 25 -22.54 13.04 -15.00
C GLN A 25 -21.02 13.05 -15.25
N LYS A 26 -20.59 12.38 -16.33
CA LYS A 26 -19.16 12.18 -16.68
C LYS A 26 -18.33 13.47 -16.67
N LYS A 27 -18.87 14.55 -17.24
CA LYS A 27 -18.13 15.82 -17.37
C LYS A 27 -17.87 16.45 -16.01
N GLN A 28 -18.91 16.51 -15.15
CA GLN A 28 -18.79 17.08 -13.80
C GLN A 28 -17.83 16.24 -12.95
N LEU A 29 -17.91 14.91 -13.06
CA LEU A 29 -17.01 14.00 -12.33
C LEU A 29 -15.57 14.19 -12.79
N LYS A 30 -15.30 14.17 -14.10
CA LYS A 30 -13.94 14.30 -14.66
C LYS A 30 -13.24 15.60 -14.28
N ASP A 31 -13.98 16.69 -14.09
CA ASP A 31 -13.42 17.95 -13.59
C ASP A 31 -12.94 17.89 -12.14
N ARG A 32 -13.34 16.87 -11.38
CA ARG A 32 -13.08 16.74 -9.93
C ARG A 32 -12.21 15.57 -9.55
N ILE A 33 -11.96 14.65 -10.47
CA ILE A 33 -11.08 13.50 -10.25
C ILE A 33 -9.79 13.64 -11.05
N GLY A 34 -8.75 13.02 -10.54
CA GLY A 34 -7.54 12.75 -11.29
C GLY A 34 -7.35 11.25 -11.42
N ALA A 35 -6.83 10.79 -12.54
CA ALA A 35 -6.59 9.36 -12.79
C ALA A 35 -5.15 9.16 -13.29
N CYS A 36 -4.39 8.32 -12.61
CA CYS A 36 -3.11 7.81 -13.07
C CYS A 36 -3.31 6.35 -13.45
N LEU A 37 -3.43 6.11 -14.76
CA LEU A 37 -3.65 4.77 -15.31
C LEU A 37 -2.35 3.97 -15.32
N GLN A 38 -2.46 2.64 -15.31
CA GLN A 38 -1.32 1.70 -15.34
C GLN A 38 -0.36 1.98 -16.50
N ALA A 39 -0.86 2.37 -17.66
CA ALA A 39 -0.05 2.76 -18.80
C ALA A 39 -0.49 4.13 -19.32
N THR A 40 0.39 5.11 -19.19
CA THR A 40 0.21 6.44 -19.79
C THR A 40 1.17 6.56 -20.98
N ASN A 41 0.61 6.57 -22.19
CA ASN A 41 1.37 6.75 -23.42
C ASN A 41 1.10 8.13 -24.00
N LEU A 42 2.14 8.91 -24.18
CA LEU A 42 2.11 10.22 -24.82
C LEU A 42 2.91 10.18 -26.12
N PRO A 43 2.67 11.10 -27.08
CA PRO A 43 3.49 11.23 -28.26
C PRO A 43 4.97 11.45 -27.90
N ASP A 44 5.89 10.78 -28.58
CA ASP A 44 7.31 10.74 -28.25
C ASP A 44 7.97 12.14 -28.11
N LYS A 45 7.54 13.08 -28.93
CA LYS A 45 8.13 14.42 -29.02
C LYS A 45 7.46 15.44 -28.09
N ILE A 46 6.31 15.14 -27.49
CA ILE A 46 5.66 16.09 -26.59
C ILE A 46 6.54 16.31 -25.37
N THR A 47 6.80 17.54 -25.03
CA THR A 47 7.57 17.88 -23.82
C THR A 47 6.70 17.75 -22.58
N VAL A 48 7.34 17.58 -21.42
CA VAL A 48 6.65 17.52 -20.11
C VAL A 48 5.76 18.74 -19.91
N ARG A 49 6.24 19.93 -20.27
CA ARG A 49 5.51 21.19 -20.17
C ARG A 49 4.30 21.21 -21.10
N GLU A 50 4.51 20.89 -22.37
CA GLU A 50 3.43 20.84 -23.35
C GLU A 50 2.32 19.86 -22.96
N ALA A 51 2.70 18.69 -22.42
CA ALA A 51 1.74 17.72 -21.92
C ALA A 51 0.88 18.32 -20.78
N LEU A 52 1.51 18.93 -19.78
CA LEU A 52 0.80 19.57 -18.66
C LEU A 52 -0.06 20.74 -19.11
N ASP A 53 0.40 21.54 -20.05
CA ASP A 53 -0.37 22.67 -20.59
C ASP A 53 -1.55 22.19 -21.42
N PHE A 54 -1.36 21.18 -22.28
CA PHE A 54 -2.40 20.60 -23.09
C PHE A 54 -3.49 19.96 -22.20
N PHE A 55 -3.13 19.03 -21.33
CA PHE A 55 -4.12 18.37 -20.46
C PHE A 55 -4.78 19.36 -19.51
N GLY A 56 -4.03 20.32 -18.96
CA GLY A 56 -4.60 21.37 -18.12
C GLY A 56 -5.63 22.23 -18.82
N SER A 57 -5.54 22.42 -20.14
CA SER A 57 -6.52 23.18 -20.93
C SER A 57 -7.88 22.49 -21.07
N LEU A 58 -7.94 21.18 -20.80
CA LEU A 58 -9.17 20.39 -20.91
C LEU A 58 -10.10 20.52 -19.69
N TYR A 59 -9.60 21.11 -18.59
CA TYR A 59 -10.32 21.23 -17.33
C TYR A 59 -10.76 22.67 -17.06
N SER A 60 -11.83 22.83 -16.30
CA SER A 60 -12.30 24.14 -15.85
C SER A 60 -11.37 24.78 -14.81
N LYS A 61 -10.64 23.99 -14.04
CA LYS A 61 -9.62 24.44 -13.10
C LYS A 61 -8.28 23.81 -13.49
N LYS A 62 -7.22 24.60 -13.47
CA LYS A 62 -5.85 24.15 -13.74
C LYS A 62 -4.97 24.47 -12.56
N ALA A 63 -4.22 23.50 -12.08
CA ALA A 63 -3.17 23.70 -11.09
C ALA A 63 -2.00 24.50 -11.68
N ASN A 64 -1.17 25.07 -10.81
CA ASN A 64 0.04 25.75 -11.22
C ASN A 64 1.06 24.74 -11.76
N THR A 65 1.30 24.76 -13.06
CA THR A 65 2.23 23.82 -13.76
C THR A 65 3.63 23.85 -13.14
N ASN A 66 4.17 25.04 -12.80
CA ASN A 66 5.51 25.13 -12.21
C ASN A 66 5.54 24.51 -10.79
N ALA A 67 4.50 24.73 -10.00
CA ALA A 67 4.40 24.12 -8.67
C ALA A 67 4.31 22.58 -8.77
N LEU A 68 3.57 22.05 -9.76
CA LEU A 68 3.52 20.61 -10.03
C LEU A 68 4.86 20.05 -10.46
N LEU A 69 5.55 20.71 -11.39
CA LEU A 69 6.89 20.31 -11.84
C LEU A 69 7.86 20.21 -10.67
N LYS A 70 7.84 21.22 -9.79
CA LYS A 70 8.69 21.23 -8.59
C LYS A 70 8.33 20.08 -7.65
N ARG A 71 7.06 19.93 -7.30
CA ARG A 71 6.58 18.89 -6.39
C ARG A 71 6.95 17.49 -6.88
N LEU A 72 6.85 17.26 -8.20
CA LEU A 72 7.12 15.95 -8.81
C LEU A 72 8.57 15.80 -9.30
N GLN A 73 9.46 16.76 -8.96
CA GLN A 73 10.89 16.72 -9.32
C GLN A 73 11.12 16.58 -10.84
N LEU A 74 10.32 17.31 -11.63
CA LEU A 74 10.37 17.32 -13.09
C LEU A 74 10.85 18.67 -13.65
N GLU A 75 11.30 19.62 -12.80
CA GLU A 75 11.71 20.96 -13.26
C GLU A 75 12.80 20.93 -14.31
N GLU A 76 13.84 20.13 -14.08
CA GLU A 76 14.96 19.99 -15.01
C GLU A 76 14.57 19.27 -16.34
N LYS A 77 13.45 18.55 -16.32
CA LYS A 77 12.95 17.78 -17.46
C LYS A 77 11.76 18.46 -18.15
N ARG A 78 11.41 19.68 -17.75
CA ARG A 78 10.23 20.38 -18.25
C ARG A 78 10.16 20.50 -19.79
N ASP A 79 11.32 20.69 -20.43
CA ASP A 79 11.44 20.85 -21.88
C ASP A 79 11.96 19.56 -22.57
N ALA A 80 12.09 18.44 -21.82
CA ALA A 80 12.46 17.14 -22.35
C ALA A 80 11.29 16.44 -23.01
N GLY A 81 11.51 15.82 -24.17
CA GLY A 81 10.49 15.01 -24.85
C GLY A 81 10.19 13.72 -24.10
N TYR A 82 8.93 13.28 -24.17
CA TYR A 82 8.42 12.09 -23.44
C TYR A 82 9.27 10.83 -23.68
N ALA A 83 9.71 10.58 -24.92
CA ALA A 83 10.54 9.42 -25.25
C ALA A 83 11.89 9.39 -24.52
N THR A 84 12.41 10.55 -24.09
CA THR A 84 13.71 10.66 -23.41
C THR A 84 13.64 10.50 -21.89
N LEU A 85 12.42 10.39 -21.33
CA LEU A 85 12.21 10.23 -19.90
C LEU A 85 12.46 8.79 -19.46
N SER A 86 13.08 8.62 -18.28
CA SER A 86 13.16 7.32 -17.62
C SER A 86 11.77 6.83 -17.20
N GLY A 87 11.64 5.54 -16.85
CA GLY A 87 10.38 4.97 -16.36
C GLY A 87 9.83 5.73 -15.15
N GLY A 88 10.65 6.04 -14.18
CA GLY A 88 10.27 6.83 -13.01
C GLY A 88 9.86 8.27 -13.35
N GLN A 89 10.54 8.92 -14.31
CA GLN A 89 10.15 10.25 -14.78
C GLN A 89 8.83 10.23 -15.54
N LYS A 90 8.56 9.19 -16.33
CA LYS A 90 7.25 8.97 -16.97
C LYS A 90 6.15 8.80 -15.95
N GLN A 91 6.41 8.03 -14.89
CA GLN A 91 5.45 7.82 -13.80
C GLN A 91 5.16 9.12 -13.03
N ARG A 92 6.20 9.92 -12.74
CA ARG A 92 6.03 11.25 -12.13
C ARG A 92 5.23 12.18 -13.03
N LEU A 93 5.44 12.13 -14.34
CA LEU A 93 4.62 12.89 -15.29
C LEU A 93 3.15 12.40 -15.30
N ALA A 94 2.90 11.09 -15.26
CA ALA A 94 1.55 10.55 -15.18
C ALA A 94 0.82 11.04 -13.90
N LEU A 95 1.51 11.06 -12.76
CA LEU A 95 1.00 11.65 -11.51
C LEU A 95 0.78 13.16 -11.63
N ALA A 96 1.67 13.89 -12.33
CA ALA A 96 1.49 15.31 -12.58
C ALA A 96 0.23 15.60 -13.40
N LEU A 97 -0.03 14.79 -14.42
CA LEU A 97 -1.23 14.87 -15.25
C LEU A 97 -2.49 14.54 -14.44
N ALA A 98 -2.42 13.56 -13.55
CA ALA A 98 -3.53 13.25 -12.64
C ALA A 98 -3.83 14.37 -11.62
N LEU A 99 -2.86 15.24 -11.35
CA LEU A 99 -2.99 16.37 -10.42
C LEU A 99 -3.29 17.70 -11.10
N ILE A 100 -3.30 17.77 -12.43
CA ILE A 100 -3.31 19.02 -13.19
C ILE A 100 -4.57 19.87 -12.98
N ASN A 101 -5.70 19.23 -12.67
CA ASN A 101 -6.99 19.89 -12.40
C ASN A 101 -7.23 20.16 -10.89
N ASP A 102 -6.22 19.94 -10.03
CA ASP A 102 -6.34 20.01 -8.57
C ASP A 102 -7.53 19.19 -8.04
N PRO A 103 -7.51 17.87 -8.24
CA PRO A 103 -8.68 17.01 -8.03
C PRO A 103 -9.01 16.82 -6.54
N GLN A 104 -10.30 16.55 -6.27
CA GLN A 104 -10.78 16.16 -4.94
C GLN A 104 -10.50 14.69 -4.64
N MET A 105 -10.46 13.86 -5.68
CA MET A 105 -10.20 12.43 -5.57
C MET A 105 -9.22 11.97 -6.64
N LEU A 106 -8.27 11.13 -6.25
CA LEU A 106 -7.28 10.51 -7.13
C LEU A 106 -7.55 9.02 -7.28
N PHE A 107 -7.50 8.54 -8.50
CA PHE A 107 -7.42 7.12 -8.84
C PHE A 107 -5.99 6.82 -9.28
N LEU A 108 -5.35 5.86 -8.62
CA LEU A 108 -3.99 5.43 -8.89
C LEU A 108 -4.03 3.93 -9.20
N ASP A 109 -3.90 3.59 -10.48
CA ASP A 109 -3.94 2.19 -10.91
C ASP A 109 -2.52 1.64 -11.01
N GLU A 110 -2.14 0.81 -10.04
CA GLU A 110 -0.82 0.21 -9.89
C GLU A 110 0.35 1.21 -10.07
N PRO A 111 0.41 2.30 -9.29
CA PRO A 111 1.28 3.44 -9.56
C PRO A 111 2.78 3.15 -9.46
N THR A 112 3.18 2.01 -8.92
CA THR A 112 4.59 1.63 -8.68
C THR A 112 5.04 0.42 -9.48
N THR A 113 4.12 -0.18 -10.27
CA THR A 113 4.41 -1.38 -11.06
C THR A 113 5.46 -1.12 -12.13
N GLY A 114 6.41 -2.05 -12.26
CA GLY A 114 7.50 -1.95 -13.25
C GLY A 114 8.59 -0.91 -12.93
N LEU A 115 8.55 -0.30 -11.75
CA LEU A 115 9.58 0.64 -11.30
C LEU A 115 10.66 -0.10 -10.51
N ASP A 116 11.90 0.40 -10.59
CA ASP A 116 12.98 -0.06 -9.73
C ASP A 116 12.71 0.26 -8.24
N PRO A 117 13.34 -0.45 -7.30
CA PRO A 117 13.06 -0.32 -5.88
C PRO A 117 13.21 1.10 -5.33
N GLN A 118 14.23 1.85 -5.80
CA GLN A 118 14.47 3.21 -5.34
C GLN A 118 13.36 4.16 -5.79
N VAL A 119 13.01 4.12 -7.07
CA VAL A 119 11.93 4.97 -7.62
C VAL A 119 10.58 4.60 -7.02
N ARG A 120 10.35 3.32 -6.71
CA ARG A 120 9.14 2.88 -6.01
C ARG A 120 9.00 3.55 -4.63
N LEU A 121 10.07 3.63 -3.85
CA LEU A 121 10.07 4.33 -2.57
C LEU A 121 9.74 5.82 -2.75
N GLU A 122 10.33 6.48 -3.74
CA GLU A 122 10.08 7.90 -4.02
C GLU A 122 8.62 8.17 -4.42
N ILE A 123 8.01 7.26 -5.20
CA ILE A 123 6.58 7.37 -5.56
C ILE A 123 5.68 7.10 -4.34
N ARG A 124 6.04 6.16 -3.47
CA ARG A 124 5.31 5.92 -2.21
C ARG A 124 5.32 7.17 -1.32
N ASP A 125 6.49 7.79 -1.13
CA ASP A 125 6.62 9.01 -0.33
C ASP A 125 5.77 10.16 -0.91
N LEU A 126 5.73 10.27 -2.24
CA LEU A 126 4.87 11.24 -2.92
C LEU A 126 3.37 10.96 -2.68
N ILE A 127 2.95 9.70 -2.69
CA ILE A 127 1.55 9.32 -2.39
C ILE A 127 1.22 9.64 -0.93
N GLU A 128 2.14 9.40 0.02
CA GLU A 128 1.98 9.80 1.42
C GLU A 128 1.80 11.32 1.58
N GLU A 129 2.58 12.13 0.85
CA GLU A 129 2.41 13.58 0.83
C GLU A 129 1.04 14.00 0.27
N LEU A 130 0.59 13.36 -0.81
CA LEU A 130 -0.74 13.63 -1.39
C LEU A 130 -1.88 13.28 -0.44
N ARG A 131 -1.71 12.20 0.35
CA ARG A 131 -2.65 11.82 1.41
C ARG A 131 -2.66 12.85 2.55
N ALA A 132 -1.50 13.37 2.94
CA ALA A 132 -1.39 14.42 3.97
C ALA A 132 -2.12 15.71 3.57
N ASP A 133 -2.29 16.01 2.29
CA ASP A 133 -3.10 17.10 1.74
C ASP A 133 -4.63 16.86 1.90
N LYS A 134 -5.04 15.82 2.62
CA LYS A 134 -6.46 15.43 2.85
C LYS A 134 -7.23 15.10 1.56
N ARG A 135 -6.54 14.63 0.53
CA ARG A 135 -7.18 14.14 -0.70
C ARG A 135 -7.69 12.71 -0.49
N THR A 136 -8.83 12.41 -1.09
CA THR A 136 -9.29 11.03 -1.18
C THR A 136 -8.49 10.32 -2.27
N ILE A 137 -7.85 9.20 -1.95
CA ILE A 137 -7.07 8.40 -2.90
C ILE A 137 -7.64 6.99 -2.93
N LEU A 138 -8.00 6.51 -4.12
CA LEU A 138 -8.29 5.10 -4.38
C LEU A 138 -7.13 4.55 -5.19
N MET A 139 -6.42 3.58 -4.62
CA MET A 139 -5.26 2.96 -5.25
C MET A 139 -5.49 1.47 -5.44
N THR A 140 -5.07 0.94 -6.57
CA THR A 140 -4.89 -0.50 -6.77
C THR A 140 -3.42 -0.84 -6.65
N THR A 141 -3.11 -1.97 -6.08
CA THR A 141 -1.76 -2.52 -6.03
C THR A 141 -1.81 -4.03 -5.83
N HIS A 142 -0.81 -4.73 -6.33
CA HIS A 142 -0.54 -6.13 -5.97
C HIS A 142 0.60 -6.23 -4.94
N TYR A 143 1.23 -5.11 -4.57
CA TYR A 143 2.21 -5.05 -3.48
C TYR A 143 1.49 -4.81 -2.15
N ILE A 144 1.35 -5.86 -1.36
CA ILE A 144 0.61 -5.82 -0.09
C ILE A 144 1.21 -4.84 0.90
N GLU A 145 2.54 -4.70 0.94
CA GLU A 145 3.23 -3.72 1.77
C GLU A 145 2.78 -2.27 1.50
N GLU A 146 2.44 -1.96 0.22
CA GLU A 146 1.91 -0.63 -0.11
C GLU A 146 0.51 -0.42 0.45
N ALA A 147 -0.36 -1.44 0.34
CA ALA A 147 -1.68 -1.37 0.92
C ALA A 147 -1.63 -1.21 2.44
N GLU A 148 -0.71 -1.94 3.11
CA GLU A 148 -0.52 -1.87 4.55
C GLU A 148 -0.01 -0.49 5.02
N ARG A 149 0.93 0.10 4.28
CA ARG A 149 1.57 1.37 4.65
C ARG A 149 0.75 2.59 4.26
N LEU A 150 0.20 2.60 3.04
CA LEU A 150 -0.38 3.80 2.44
C LEU A 150 -1.89 3.93 2.66
N CYS A 151 -2.61 2.84 2.91
CA CYS A 151 -4.06 2.84 2.90
C CYS A 151 -4.65 2.89 4.32
N ASP A 152 -5.66 3.74 4.51
CA ASP A 152 -6.46 3.76 5.74
C ASP A 152 -7.43 2.57 5.78
N ARG A 153 -7.89 2.13 4.60
CA ARG A 153 -8.75 0.95 4.42
C ARG A 153 -8.32 0.17 3.19
N VAL A 154 -8.42 -1.14 3.28
CA VAL A 154 -8.06 -2.08 2.21
C VAL A 154 -9.28 -2.93 1.89
N ALA A 155 -9.56 -3.11 0.60
CA ALA A 155 -10.49 -4.09 0.08
C ALA A 155 -9.72 -5.20 -0.63
N ILE A 156 -9.81 -6.43 -0.13
CA ILE A 156 -9.23 -7.61 -0.77
C ILE A 156 -10.25 -8.15 -1.77
N MET A 157 -9.81 -8.32 -3.01
CA MET A 157 -10.65 -8.82 -4.10
C MET A 157 -10.08 -10.12 -4.65
N ASP A 158 -10.95 -11.10 -4.88
CA ASP A 158 -10.64 -12.32 -5.65
C ASP A 158 -11.82 -12.70 -6.54
N ALA A 159 -11.53 -13.18 -7.74
CA ALA A 159 -12.53 -13.58 -8.75
C ALA A 159 -13.65 -12.53 -8.98
N GLY A 160 -13.32 -11.23 -8.92
CA GLY A 160 -14.25 -10.13 -9.14
C GLY A 160 -15.17 -9.82 -7.94
N GLN A 161 -14.94 -10.44 -6.79
CA GLN A 161 -15.71 -10.19 -5.56
C GLN A 161 -14.84 -9.57 -4.48
N ILE A 162 -15.41 -8.68 -3.68
CA ILE A 162 -14.77 -8.19 -2.46
C ILE A 162 -14.96 -9.26 -1.39
N ILE A 163 -13.87 -9.89 -0.96
CA ILE A 163 -13.88 -10.97 0.03
C ILE A 163 -13.60 -10.46 1.46
N ALA A 164 -12.92 -9.33 1.58
CA ALA A 164 -12.72 -8.65 2.86
C ALA A 164 -12.55 -7.15 2.66
N ILE A 165 -12.97 -6.36 3.65
CA ILE A 165 -12.75 -4.92 3.71
C ILE A 165 -12.56 -4.48 5.16
N GLY A 166 -11.58 -3.62 5.41
CA GLY A 166 -11.28 -3.10 6.73
C GLY A 166 -10.03 -2.25 6.73
N THR A 167 -9.61 -1.74 7.88
CA THR A 167 -8.27 -1.20 8.06
C THR A 167 -7.25 -2.35 7.97
N PRO A 168 -5.98 -2.09 7.61
CA PRO A 168 -4.93 -3.11 7.63
C PRO A 168 -4.91 -3.90 8.95
N ARG A 169 -4.98 -3.18 10.06
CA ARG A 169 -4.99 -3.78 11.40
C ARG A 169 -6.20 -4.68 11.67
N GLU A 170 -7.41 -4.24 11.30
CA GLU A 170 -8.63 -5.05 11.47
C GLU A 170 -8.56 -6.35 10.66
N LEU A 171 -8.00 -6.28 9.45
CA LEU A 171 -7.84 -7.45 8.60
C LEU A 171 -6.82 -8.42 9.18
N GLN A 172 -5.69 -7.92 9.67
CA GLN A 172 -4.67 -8.73 10.35
C GLN A 172 -5.19 -9.39 11.65
N GLU A 173 -5.99 -8.66 12.45
CA GLU A 173 -6.58 -9.18 13.70
C GLU A 173 -7.63 -10.27 13.44
N ARG A 174 -8.26 -10.32 12.24
CA ARG A 174 -9.21 -11.36 11.83
C ARG A 174 -8.54 -12.62 11.28
N SER A 175 -7.25 -12.56 10.94
CA SER A 175 -6.51 -13.72 10.44
C SER A 175 -6.46 -14.83 11.48
N ALA A 176 -6.61 -16.07 11.05
CA ALA A 176 -6.36 -17.25 11.87
C ALA A 176 -4.86 -17.44 12.14
N THR A 177 -4.00 -16.82 11.34
CA THR A 177 -2.55 -16.78 11.57
C THR A 177 -2.26 -16.05 12.86
N GLN A 178 -1.52 -16.71 13.75
CA GLN A 178 -1.26 -16.17 15.06
C GLN A 178 0.04 -15.36 15.08
N SER A 179 0.04 -14.29 15.89
CA SER A 179 1.30 -13.59 16.17
C SER A 179 2.31 -14.53 16.81
N SER A 180 3.56 -14.45 16.41
CA SER A 180 4.67 -15.17 17.00
C SER A 180 5.60 -14.24 17.77
N ILE A 181 6.10 -14.75 18.90
CA ILE A 181 7.13 -14.10 19.70
C ILE A 181 8.34 -15.01 19.62
N GLU A 182 9.40 -14.52 19.06
CA GLU A 182 10.69 -15.19 19.01
C GLU A 182 11.62 -14.52 20.00
N VAL A 183 12.16 -15.31 20.91
CA VAL A 183 13.12 -14.86 21.92
C VAL A 183 14.40 -15.65 21.75
N LYS A 184 15.52 -14.95 21.55
CA LYS A 184 16.86 -15.52 21.47
C LYS A 184 17.60 -15.33 22.78
N LEU A 185 18.12 -16.43 23.28
CA LEU A 185 18.88 -16.49 24.53
C LEU A 185 20.39 -16.47 24.26
N GLY A 186 21.14 -15.75 25.07
CA GLY A 186 22.61 -15.71 25.01
C GLY A 186 23.27 -17.07 25.27
N GLN A 187 22.57 -17.97 25.96
CA GLN A 187 23.01 -19.35 26.24
C GLN A 187 21.88 -20.35 25.99
N PRO A 188 22.18 -21.60 25.58
CA PRO A 188 21.15 -22.59 25.32
C PRO A 188 20.40 -22.99 26.58
N LEU A 189 19.12 -23.31 26.43
CA LEU A 189 18.30 -23.89 27.49
C LEU A 189 18.91 -25.20 27.98
N LYS A 190 19.03 -25.35 29.30
CA LYS A 190 19.50 -26.61 29.96
C LYS A 190 18.38 -27.64 30.03
N ASP A 191 17.13 -27.16 30.10
CA ASP A 191 15.93 -27.99 30.11
C ASP A 191 14.93 -27.41 29.12
N THR A 192 14.31 -28.27 28.35
CA THR A 192 13.31 -27.90 27.34
C THR A 192 11.90 -27.82 27.93
N ASN A 193 11.73 -28.06 29.24
CA ASN A 193 10.45 -27.99 29.92
C ASN A 193 10.09 -26.51 30.21
N LEU A 194 9.43 -25.88 29.24
CA LEU A 194 8.97 -24.50 29.33
C LEU A 194 7.60 -24.42 30.05
N PRO A 195 7.31 -23.30 30.73
CA PRO A 195 6.00 -23.07 31.30
C PRO A 195 4.95 -22.90 30.19
N GLU A 196 3.71 -23.13 30.52
CA GLU A 196 2.59 -22.71 29.68
C GLU A 196 2.40 -21.21 29.80
N TRP A 197 2.54 -20.50 28.68
CA TRP A 197 2.32 -19.07 28.61
C TRP A 197 0.82 -18.76 28.46
N SER A 198 0.35 -17.69 29.09
CA SER A 198 -1.03 -17.24 28.91
C SER A 198 -1.34 -16.95 27.45
N GLU A 199 -2.46 -17.49 26.95
CA GLU A 199 -2.94 -17.29 25.58
C GLU A 199 -2.01 -17.87 24.48
N SER A 200 -0.98 -18.65 24.88
CA SER A 200 -0.16 -19.38 23.91
C SER A 200 -0.95 -20.53 23.30
N VAL A 201 -0.67 -20.79 22.02
CA VAL A 201 -1.30 -21.88 21.26
C VAL A 201 -0.29 -22.94 20.90
N ARG A 202 0.95 -22.52 20.69
CA ARG A 202 2.07 -23.39 20.31
C ARG A 202 3.39 -22.77 20.74
N THR A 203 4.28 -23.62 21.24
CA THR A 203 5.66 -23.23 21.56
C THR A 203 6.61 -24.15 20.79
N LEU A 204 7.65 -23.56 20.22
CA LEU A 204 8.74 -24.26 19.53
C LEU A 204 10.06 -23.84 20.15
N ILE A 205 11.03 -24.75 20.15
CA ILE A 205 12.42 -24.50 20.52
C ILE A 205 13.29 -24.88 19.34
N SER A 206 14.26 -24.05 19.00
CA SER A 206 15.25 -24.34 17.96
C SER A 206 16.13 -25.53 18.32
N GLU A 207 16.75 -26.16 17.32
CA GLU A 207 17.63 -27.33 17.51
C GLU A 207 18.85 -27.01 18.40
N ASP A 208 19.35 -25.78 18.38
CA ASP A 208 20.45 -25.29 19.23
C ASP A 208 19.99 -24.85 20.62
N HIS A 209 18.71 -24.99 20.94
CA HIS A 209 18.06 -24.62 22.19
C HIS A 209 18.27 -23.16 22.61
N ARG A 210 18.54 -22.26 21.66
CA ARG A 210 18.74 -20.83 21.94
C ARG A 210 17.55 -19.96 21.60
N VAL A 211 16.66 -20.45 20.74
CA VAL A 211 15.50 -19.66 20.30
C VAL A 211 14.21 -20.32 20.76
N ILE A 212 13.37 -19.54 21.43
CA ILE A 212 12.02 -19.94 21.84
C ILE A 212 11.02 -19.15 20.98
N THR A 213 10.20 -19.84 20.22
CA THR A 213 9.12 -19.23 19.43
C THR A 213 7.77 -19.61 20.02
N VAL A 214 6.99 -18.62 20.45
CA VAL A 214 5.65 -18.81 21.01
C VAL A 214 4.62 -18.15 20.12
N TYR A 215 3.66 -18.94 19.65
CA TYR A 215 2.48 -18.44 18.94
C TYR A 215 1.39 -18.09 19.95
N SER A 216 0.86 -16.86 19.90
CA SER A 216 -0.06 -16.35 20.89
C SER A 216 -1.17 -15.49 20.30
N LYS A 217 -2.37 -15.58 20.91
CA LYS A 217 -3.49 -14.70 20.62
C LYS A 217 -3.33 -13.31 21.22
N ARG A 218 -2.50 -13.18 22.29
CA ARG A 218 -2.21 -11.91 22.97
C ARG A 218 -0.70 -11.73 23.14
N PRO A 219 0.03 -11.48 22.04
CA PRO A 219 1.48 -11.56 22.03
C PRO A 219 2.18 -10.60 23.01
N ALA A 220 1.61 -9.40 23.24
CA ALA A 220 2.19 -8.45 24.18
C ALA A 220 2.17 -8.97 25.63
N ARG A 221 1.11 -9.66 26.04
CA ARG A 221 0.98 -10.26 27.38
C ARG A 221 1.94 -11.44 27.53
N THR A 222 1.92 -12.33 26.54
CA THR A 222 2.80 -13.50 26.51
C THR A 222 4.27 -13.08 26.54
N LEU A 223 4.65 -12.03 25.80
CA LEU A 223 6.02 -11.49 25.82
C LEU A 223 6.43 -11.05 27.22
N VAL A 224 5.57 -10.33 27.94
CA VAL A 224 5.88 -9.90 29.32
C VAL A 224 6.11 -11.10 30.23
N GLU A 225 5.32 -12.17 30.09
CA GLU A 225 5.48 -13.39 30.86
C GLU A 225 6.80 -14.12 30.52
N MET A 226 7.14 -14.20 29.22
CA MET A 226 8.41 -14.80 28.75
C MET A 226 9.62 -14.05 29.29
N VAL A 227 9.62 -12.72 29.18
CA VAL A 227 10.74 -11.89 29.67
C VAL A 227 10.94 -12.06 31.19
N LYS A 228 9.84 -12.06 31.97
CA LYS A 228 9.91 -12.31 33.42
C LYS A 228 10.47 -13.69 33.73
N TRP A 229 10.07 -14.72 33.00
CA TRP A 229 10.57 -16.08 33.21
C TRP A 229 12.05 -16.18 32.86
N ILE A 230 12.51 -15.54 31.78
CA ILE A 230 13.90 -15.49 31.35
C ILE A 230 14.76 -14.87 32.47
N ASP A 231 14.33 -13.69 32.95
CA ASP A 231 15.04 -12.97 34.05
C ASP A 231 15.08 -13.79 35.33
N THR A 232 13.95 -14.38 35.74
CA THR A 232 13.86 -15.18 36.97
C THR A 232 14.74 -16.44 36.95
N ASN A 233 14.90 -17.03 35.73
CA ASN A 233 15.75 -18.22 35.55
C ASN A 233 17.21 -17.89 35.22
N GLY A 234 17.59 -16.61 35.21
CA GLY A 234 18.97 -16.15 35.02
C GLY A 234 19.50 -16.36 33.61
N PHE A 235 18.64 -16.41 32.63
CA PHE A 235 19.04 -16.42 31.22
C PHE A 235 19.31 -15.00 30.75
N GLU A 236 20.31 -14.84 29.90
CA GLU A 236 20.56 -13.59 29.18
C GLU A 236 19.68 -13.53 27.94
N LEU A 237 18.96 -12.41 27.79
CA LEU A 237 18.14 -12.13 26.62
C LEU A 237 19.01 -11.44 25.55
N ASP A 238 19.25 -12.12 24.43
CA ASP A 238 20.06 -11.61 23.31
C ASP A 238 19.21 -10.79 22.35
N ASP A 239 18.03 -11.30 21.94
CA ASP A 239 17.14 -10.62 21.01
C ASP A 239 15.68 -11.01 21.23
N VAL A 240 14.76 -10.12 20.83
CA VAL A 240 13.32 -10.35 20.86
C VAL A 240 12.70 -9.87 19.56
N HIS A 241 12.02 -10.76 18.86
CA HIS A 241 11.27 -10.43 17.66
C HIS A 241 9.79 -10.77 17.85
N LEU A 242 8.93 -9.75 17.66
CA LEU A 242 7.47 -9.92 17.68
C LEU A 242 6.96 -9.82 16.24
N SER A 243 6.53 -10.93 15.68
CA SER A 243 5.90 -10.96 14.37
C SER A 243 4.38 -11.00 14.51
N ARG A 244 3.71 -10.11 13.80
CA ARG A 244 2.26 -10.12 13.66
C ARG A 244 1.88 -10.66 12.29
N PRO A 245 0.69 -11.23 12.11
CA PRO A 245 0.19 -11.55 10.78
C PRO A 245 0.29 -10.32 9.89
N THR A 246 0.78 -10.53 8.68
CA THR A 246 0.83 -9.50 7.63
C THR A 246 -0.47 -9.51 6.84
N LEU A 247 -0.73 -8.46 6.06
CA LEU A 247 -1.83 -8.51 5.09
C LEU A 247 -1.62 -9.59 4.01
N GLU A 248 -0.36 -10.00 3.78
CA GLU A 248 -0.05 -11.12 2.88
C GLU A 248 -0.57 -12.45 3.44
N ASP A 249 -0.36 -12.69 4.75
CA ASP A 249 -0.92 -13.88 5.43
C ASP A 249 -2.44 -13.90 5.32
N VAL A 250 -3.09 -12.75 5.54
CA VAL A 250 -4.55 -12.59 5.38
C VAL A 250 -4.98 -12.90 3.95
N PHE A 251 -4.27 -12.38 2.95
CA PHE A 251 -4.58 -12.61 1.55
C PHE A 251 -4.47 -14.09 1.18
N ILE A 252 -3.37 -14.75 1.57
CA ILE A 252 -3.15 -16.18 1.33
C ILE A 252 -4.23 -17.02 2.02
N GLU A 253 -4.59 -16.68 3.26
CA GLU A 253 -5.63 -17.37 4.02
C GLU A 253 -7.00 -17.28 3.33
N LEU A 254 -7.39 -16.09 2.88
CA LEU A 254 -8.69 -15.85 2.27
C LEU A 254 -8.82 -16.39 0.84
N THR A 255 -7.72 -16.38 0.07
CA THR A 255 -7.76 -16.75 -1.35
C THR A 255 -7.21 -18.15 -1.62
N GLY A 256 -6.42 -18.70 -0.71
CA GLY A 256 -5.64 -19.94 -0.93
C GLY A 256 -4.54 -19.80 -1.99
N LYS A 257 -4.24 -18.57 -2.42
CA LYS A 257 -3.29 -18.28 -3.51
C LYS A 257 -2.11 -17.50 -2.96
N LYS A 258 -0.89 -17.89 -3.29
CA LYS A 258 0.28 -17.03 -3.14
C LYS A 258 0.23 -15.94 -4.20
N LEU A 259 0.66 -14.73 -3.82
CA LEU A 259 0.86 -13.65 -4.79
C LEU A 259 1.86 -14.12 -5.86
N ARG A 260 1.58 -13.74 -7.09
CA ARG A 260 2.56 -13.91 -8.17
C ARG A 260 3.51 -12.72 -8.10
N ASP A 261 4.80 -13.04 -7.96
CA ASP A 261 5.90 -12.07 -8.06
C ASP A 261 5.89 -11.36 -9.43
#